data_ea816a353154c353ae83f2e2b7d27eeb
#
_entry.id   ea816a353154c353ae83f2e2b7d27eeb
#
_cell.length_a   1.000
_cell.length_b   1.000
_cell.length_c   1.000
_cell.angle_alpha   90.00
_cell.angle_beta   90.00
_cell.angle_gamma   90.00
#
_symmetry.space_group_name_H-M   'P 1'
#
loop_
_entity.id
_entity.type
_entity.pdbx_description
1 polymer ?
#
loop_
_entity_poly.entity_id
_entity_poly.type
_entity_poly.pdbx_seq_one_letter_code
_entity_poly.pdbx_strand_id
1 'polypeptide(L)'
;MIPLKKDSKRLFHIGQKVPVTISMDNSQIEYVIEKVEVFDSIKDFKQENFNELGLEILSKNKALDQMGKLLSYRRDEYKLGNGKDSIDTLVDSKLVNVKFVYLTTTVKNIGKKSTEEIYMHPSIKQLKFEGNAWNYAKEEGMDATRIMTGEVDYLEPHGDGKSFYNIGSITPGQTVKVNLGYFVDEDKLDSIFLDAFHYRGNGGTENMNAEYRWWIDIRQ
;
A
#
# COMPACT_ATOMS: atom_id res chain seq x y z
N MET A 1 12.40 8.70 -14.27
CA MET A 1 12.26 8.20 -12.87
C MET A 1 13.62 7.80 -12.37
N ILE A 2 14.07 8.25 -11.22
CA ILE A 2 15.37 7.86 -10.66
C ILE A 2 15.18 6.50 -9.95
N PRO A 3 15.93 5.46 -10.38
CA PRO A 3 15.75 4.13 -9.82
C PRO A 3 16.20 4.05 -8.35
N LEU A 4 15.51 3.24 -7.55
CA LEU A 4 15.91 2.92 -6.19
C LEU A 4 17.10 1.94 -6.24
N LYS A 5 18.30 2.37 -5.87
CA LYS A 5 19.48 1.51 -5.84
C LYS A 5 19.34 0.42 -4.78
N LYS A 6 19.91 -0.75 -5.02
CA LYS A 6 19.88 -1.89 -4.10
C LYS A 6 20.47 -1.56 -2.72
N ASP A 7 21.47 -0.72 -2.66
CA ASP A 7 22.16 -0.25 -1.45
C ASP A 7 21.67 1.13 -0.97
N SER A 8 20.48 1.54 -1.43
CA SER A 8 19.90 2.82 -1.04
C SER A 8 19.63 2.86 0.46
N LYS A 9 20.05 3.94 1.11
CA LYS A 9 19.71 4.23 2.52
C LYS A 9 18.20 4.44 2.74
N ARG A 10 17.41 4.41 1.67
CA ARG A 10 15.94 4.57 1.69
C ARG A 10 15.20 3.26 1.42
N LEU A 11 15.94 2.15 1.29
CA LEU A 11 15.39 0.81 1.22
C LEU A 11 15.57 0.13 2.58
N PHE A 12 14.46 -0.21 3.18
CA PHE A 12 14.37 -0.86 4.48
C PHE A 12 13.81 -2.26 4.34
N HIS A 13 13.96 -3.06 5.38
CA HIS A 13 13.42 -4.40 5.48
C HIS A 13 12.54 -4.52 6.73
N ILE A 14 11.77 -5.60 6.82
CA ILE A 14 10.94 -5.93 7.97
C ILE A 14 11.79 -5.89 9.25
N GLY A 15 11.26 -5.30 10.32
CA GLY A 15 11.94 -5.08 11.61
C GLY A 15 12.85 -3.87 11.65
N GLN A 16 13.13 -3.19 10.55
CA GLN A 16 13.95 -1.98 10.56
C GLN A 16 13.13 -0.74 10.90
N LYS A 17 13.77 0.20 11.58
CA LYS A 17 13.20 1.49 11.96
C LYS A 17 13.31 2.48 10.83
N VAL A 18 12.17 2.93 10.32
CA VAL A 18 12.08 3.93 9.25
C VAL A 18 11.81 5.30 9.86
N PRO A 19 12.76 6.25 9.77
CA PRO A 19 12.53 7.61 10.24
C PRO A 19 11.68 8.36 9.23
N VAL A 20 10.51 8.81 9.65
CA VAL A 20 9.58 9.56 8.80
C VAL A 20 9.34 10.93 9.40
N THR A 21 9.38 11.96 8.57
CA THR A 21 8.95 13.32 8.94
C THR A 21 7.60 13.58 8.29
N ILE A 22 6.59 13.84 9.11
CA ILE A 22 5.26 14.21 8.62
C ILE A 22 5.30 15.67 8.19
N SER A 23 5.01 15.92 6.92
CA SER A 23 5.24 17.25 6.30
C SER A 23 4.31 18.35 6.79
N MET A 24 3.16 18.02 7.39
CA MET A 24 2.19 19.03 7.81
C MET A 24 2.66 19.85 9.02
N ASP A 25 3.29 19.19 9.99
CA ASP A 25 3.71 19.78 11.26
C ASP A 25 5.20 19.53 11.59
N ASN A 26 5.95 18.93 10.66
CA ASN A 26 7.32 18.46 10.85
C ASN A 26 7.48 17.46 12.01
N SER A 27 6.41 16.76 12.38
CA SER A 27 6.47 15.70 13.38
C SER A 27 7.41 14.59 12.94
N GLN A 28 8.23 14.12 13.87
CA GLN A 28 9.16 13.03 13.64
C GLN A 28 8.62 11.75 14.24
N ILE A 29 8.42 10.76 13.41
CA ILE A 29 7.98 9.44 13.83
C ILE A 29 8.98 8.36 13.39
N GLU A 30 9.01 7.27 14.14
CA GLU A 30 9.66 6.03 13.79
C GLU A 30 8.59 5.02 13.43
N TYR A 31 8.65 4.51 12.20
CA TYR A 31 7.73 3.50 11.68
C TYR A 31 8.45 2.16 11.54
N VAL A 32 7.81 1.08 11.98
CA VAL A 32 8.36 -0.29 11.88
C VAL A 32 7.28 -1.23 11.39
N ILE A 33 7.57 -2.03 10.36
CA ILE A 33 6.81 -3.23 10.05
C ILE A 33 7.43 -4.38 10.84
N GLU A 34 6.69 -4.92 11.79
CA GLU A 34 7.15 -6.00 12.66
C GLU A 34 6.96 -7.37 11.98
N LYS A 35 5.88 -7.52 11.22
CA LYS A 35 5.51 -8.78 10.58
C LYS A 35 4.70 -8.55 9.31
N VAL A 36 4.87 -9.42 8.34
CA VAL A 36 4.05 -9.54 7.13
C VAL A 36 3.48 -10.95 7.07
N GLU A 37 2.18 -11.06 6.86
CA GLU A 37 1.45 -12.32 6.74
C GLU A 37 0.55 -12.28 5.51
N VAL A 38 0.36 -13.44 4.87
CA VAL A 38 -0.49 -13.57 3.69
C VAL A 38 -1.61 -14.56 3.98
N PHE A 39 -2.83 -14.16 3.69
CA PHE A 39 -4.03 -14.95 3.97
C PHE A 39 -4.87 -15.18 2.71
N ASP A 40 -5.50 -16.34 2.65
CA ASP A 40 -6.49 -16.72 1.64
C ASP A 40 -7.93 -16.36 2.03
N SER A 41 -8.10 -15.78 3.23
CA SER A 41 -9.41 -15.47 3.80
C SER A 41 -9.33 -14.28 4.73
N ILE A 42 -10.41 -13.49 4.76
CA ILE A 42 -10.58 -12.36 5.68
C ILE A 42 -11.58 -12.65 6.80
N LYS A 43 -12.03 -13.89 6.96
CA LYS A 43 -13.08 -14.30 7.92
C LYS A 43 -12.76 -13.99 9.39
N ASP A 44 -11.47 -14.01 9.74
CA ASP A 44 -10.99 -13.81 11.12
C ASP A 44 -10.65 -12.34 11.42
N PHE A 45 -10.89 -11.44 10.47
CA PHE A 45 -10.65 -10.00 10.59
C PHE A 45 -11.97 -9.26 10.84
N LYS A 46 -11.90 -8.17 11.61
CA LYS A 46 -13.08 -7.35 11.93
C LYS A 46 -13.57 -6.62 10.69
N GLN A 47 -14.83 -6.82 10.36
CA GLN A 47 -15.45 -6.26 9.16
C GLN A 47 -15.42 -4.73 9.15
N GLU A 48 -15.64 -4.10 10.32
CA GLU A 48 -15.64 -2.64 10.49
C GLU A 48 -14.29 -1.98 10.21
N ASN A 49 -13.20 -2.75 10.18
CA ASN A 49 -11.87 -2.25 9.92
C ASN A 49 -11.48 -2.28 8.42
N PHE A 50 -12.39 -2.81 7.56
CA PHE A 50 -12.18 -2.76 6.11
C PHE A 50 -12.68 -1.47 5.50
N ASN A 51 -11.94 -0.98 4.50
CA ASN A 51 -12.39 0.08 3.63
C ASN A 51 -13.52 -0.44 2.74
N GLU A 52 -14.67 0.26 2.73
CA GLU A 52 -15.84 -0.12 1.94
C GLU A 52 -15.50 -0.26 0.45
N LEU A 53 -14.67 0.63 -0.09
CA LEU A 53 -14.27 0.58 -1.49
C LEU A 53 -13.52 -0.72 -1.86
N GLY A 54 -12.59 -1.18 -1.01
CA GLY A 54 -11.87 -2.43 -1.22
C GLY A 54 -12.81 -3.64 -1.25
N LEU A 55 -13.75 -3.71 -0.30
CA LEU A 55 -14.77 -4.76 -0.26
C LEU A 55 -15.73 -4.70 -1.46
N GLU A 56 -16.11 -3.49 -1.91
CA GLU A 56 -16.95 -3.30 -3.08
C GLU A 56 -16.26 -3.82 -4.35
N ILE A 57 -14.97 -3.53 -4.53
CA ILE A 57 -14.17 -4.01 -5.66
C ILE A 57 -14.09 -5.55 -5.65
N LEU A 58 -13.84 -6.18 -4.49
CA LEU A 58 -13.86 -7.65 -4.36
C LEU A 58 -15.21 -8.23 -4.76
N SER A 59 -16.31 -7.64 -4.26
CA SER A 59 -17.67 -8.08 -4.53
C SER A 59 -18.02 -7.97 -6.03
N LYS A 60 -17.72 -6.85 -6.66
CA LYS A 60 -17.94 -6.63 -8.11
C LYS A 60 -17.23 -7.67 -8.97
N ASN A 61 -16.03 -8.07 -8.55
CA ASN A 61 -15.22 -9.09 -9.24
C ASN A 61 -15.58 -10.52 -8.81
N LYS A 62 -16.54 -10.72 -7.89
CA LYS A 62 -16.88 -12.02 -7.30
C LYS A 62 -15.66 -12.73 -6.68
N ALA A 63 -14.73 -11.95 -6.16
CA ALA A 63 -13.47 -12.41 -5.60
C ALA A 63 -13.52 -12.68 -4.09
N LEU A 64 -14.72 -12.62 -3.49
CA LEU A 64 -14.97 -12.91 -2.08
C LEU A 64 -16.23 -13.76 -1.96
N ASP A 65 -16.16 -14.87 -1.23
CA ASP A 65 -17.33 -15.68 -0.90
C ASP A 65 -18.01 -15.23 0.41
N GLN A 66 -19.17 -15.86 0.70
CA GLN A 66 -19.97 -15.54 1.89
C GLN A 66 -19.27 -15.91 3.21
N MET A 67 -18.26 -16.76 3.18
CA MET A 67 -17.48 -17.20 4.35
C MET A 67 -16.20 -16.40 4.54
N GLY A 68 -15.98 -15.37 3.71
CA GLY A 68 -14.79 -14.52 3.77
C GLY A 68 -13.56 -15.12 3.09
N LYS A 69 -13.71 -16.19 2.28
CA LYS A 69 -12.61 -16.74 1.49
C LYS A 69 -12.39 -15.90 0.24
N LEU A 70 -11.13 -15.57 -0.03
CA LEU A 70 -10.72 -14.87 -1.25
C LEU A 70 -10.68 -15.87 -2.42
N LEU A 71 -11.22 -15.45 -3.55
CA LEU A 71 -11.36 -16.24 -4.76
C LEU A 71 -10.55 -15.63 -5.89
N SER A 72 -10.33 -16.44 -6.92
CA SER A 72 -9.73 -15.95 -8.16
C SER A 72 -10.70 -15.05 -8.92
N TYR A 73 -10.17 -14.06 -9.59
CA TYR A 73 -10.93 -13.21 -10.49
C TYR A 73 -10.25 -13.11 -11.86
N ARG A 74 -11.01 -12.68 -12.86
CA ARG A 74 -10.48 -12.43 -14.20
C ARG A 74 -9.86 -11.03 -14.23
N ARG A 75 -8.53 -10.96 -14.44
CA ARG A 75 -7.80 -9.73 -14.65
C ARG A 75 -7.52 -9.56 -16.13
N ASP A 76 -8.05 -8.47 -16.68
CA ASP A 76 -7.83 -8.08 -18.06
C ASP A 76 -6.70 -7.04 -18.11
N GLU A 77 -5.74 -7.23 -18.99
CA GLU A 77 -4.61 -6.31 -19.21
C GLU A 77 -4.77 -5.63 -20.56
N TYR A 78 -4.66 -4.30 -20.58
CA TYR A 78 -4.85 -3.49 -21.76
C TYR A 78 -3.56 -2.76 -22.16
N LYS A 79 -3.30 -2.71 -23.46
CA LYS A 79 -2.35 -1.75 -24.01
C LYS A 79 -3.09 -0.44 -24.24
N LEU A 80 -2.63 0.62 -23.56
CA LEU A 80 -3.25 1.93 -23.70
C LEU A 80 -3.10 2.47 -25.12
N GLY A 81 -4.19 2.97 -25.65
CA GLY A 81 -4.19 3.79 -26.86
C GLY A 81 -3.59 5.17 -26.60
N ASN A 82 -3.34 5.90 -27.67
CA ASN A 82 -2.78 7.25 -27.58
C ASN A 82 -3.87 8.35 -27.50
N GLY A 83 -5.14 7.96 -27.46
CA GLY A 83 -6.28 8.87 -27.39
C GLY A 83 -6.56 9.66 -28.68
N LYS A 84 -5.82 9.42 -29.78
CA LYS A 84 -6.00 10.06 -31.09
C LYS A 84 -6.27 9.03 -32.18
N ASP A 85 -5.30 8.14 -32.41
CA ASP A 85 -5.26 7.23 -33.55
C ASP A 85 -5.41 5.77 -33.13
N SER A 86 -5.38 5.49 -31.82
CA SER A 86 -5.53 4.16 -31.27
C SER A 86 -6.35 4.17 -29.98
N ILE A 87 -7.16 3.12 -29.81
CA ILE A 87 -7.94 2.85 -28.59
C ILE A 87 -7.21 1.84 -27.71
N ASP A 88 -7.64 1.72 -26.47
CA ASP A 88 -7.17 0.68 -25.56
C ASP A 88 -7.48 -0.70 -26.15
N THR A 89 -6.49 -1.57 -26.16
CA THR A 89 -6.60 -2.91 -26.73
C THR A 89 -6.31 -3.94 -25.66
N LEU A 90 -7.24 -4.88 -25.46
CA LEU A 90 -7.03 -6.03 -24.58
C LEU A 90 -5.85 -6.86 -25.10
N VAL A 91 -4.82 -7.04 -24.30
CA VAL A 91 -3.60 -7.78 -24.67
C VAL A 91 -3.46 -9.10 -23.92
N ASP A 92 -4.03 -9.21 -22.72
CA ASP A 92 -4.07 -10.43 -21.94
C ASP A 92 -5.31 -10.49 -21.05
N SER A 93 -5.72 -11.71 -20.70
CA SER A 93 -6.83 -11.97 -19.79
C SER A 93 -6.58 -13.27 -19.07
N LYS A 94 -6.34 -13.18 -17.76
CA LYS A 94 -5.97 -14.36 -16.95
C LYS A 94 -6.75 -14.43 -15.64
N LEU A 95 -6.91 -15.65 -15.14
CA LEU A 95 -7.45 -15.90 -13.82
C LEU A 95 -6.33 -15.71 -12.78
N VAL A 96 -6.56 -14.84 -11.81
CA VAL A 96 -5.58 -14.47 -10.77
C VAL A 96 -6.19 -14.70 -9.38
N ASN A 97 -5.45 -15.34 -8.49
CA ASN A 97 -5.86 -15.48 -7.10
C ASN A 97 -5.63 -14.17 -6.35
N VAL A 98 -6.58 -13.81 -5.47
CA VAL A 98 -6.44 -12.68 -4.55
C VAL A 98 -5.90 -13.18 -3.22
N LYS A 99 -4.99 -12.42 -2.65
CA LYS A 99 -4.44 -12.62 -1.29
C LYS A 99 -4.68 -11.37 -0.45
N PHE A 100 -4.79 -11.58 0.85
CA PHE A 100 -4.81 -10.50 1.82
C PHE A 100 -3.44 -10.42 2.50
N VAL A 101 -2.68 -9.37 2.20
CA VAL A 101 -1.38 -9.09 2.80
C VAL A 101 -1.60 -8.23 4.03
N TYR A 102 -1.29 -8.77 5.20
CA TYR A 102 -1.49 -8.14 6.49
C TYR A 102 -0.17 -7.75 7.14
N LEU A 103 -0.08 -6.50 7.55
CA LEU A 103 1.11 -5.92 8.17
C LEU A 103 0.83 -5.60 9.64
N THR A 104 1.60 -6.18 10.54
CA THR A 104 1.69 -5.71 11.93
C THR A 104 2.73 -4.63 12.00
N THR A 105 2.33 -3.42 12.40
CA THR A 105 3.23 -2.26 12.41
C THR A 105 3.16 -1.47 13.71
N THR A 106 4.20 -0.67 13.97
CA THR A 106 4.22 0.30 15.06
C THR A 106 4.61 1.68 14.56
N VAL A 107 3.99 2.69 15.14
CA VAL A 107 4.27 4.12 14.91
C VAL A 107 4.65 4.74 16.25
N LYS A 108 5.84 5.28 16.36
CA LYS A 108 6.34 5.94 17.59
C LYS A 108 6.62 7.40 17.30
N ASN A 109 6.11 8.29 18.16
CA ASN A 109 6.52 9.68 18.13
C ASN A 109 7.89 9.83 18.81
N ILE A 110 8.92 10.15 18.01
CA ILE A 110 10.29 10.41 18.49
C ILE A 110 10.60 11.91 18.64
N GLY A 111 9.62 12.77 18.34
CA GLY A 111 9.69 14.21 18.50
C GLY A 111 9.47 14.66 19.94
N LYS A 112 9.56 15.97 20.16
CA LYS A 112 9.40 16.61 21.47
C LYS A 112 8.00 17.15 21.76
N LYS A 113 7.12 17.13 20.74
CA LYS A 113 5.73 17.60 20.81
C LYS A 113 4.80 16.47 20.35
N SER A 114 3.53 16.54 20.77
CA SER A 114 2.50 15.67 20.17
C SER A 114 2.41 15.95 18.67
N THR A 115 2.17 14.91 17.89
CA THR A 115 1.88 15.05 16.47
C THR A 115 0.50 15.70 16.27
N GLU A 116 0.27 16.28 15.12
CA GLU A 116 -1.09 16.44 14.62
C GLU A 116 -1.73 15.07 14.36
N GLU A 117 -2.98 15.05 13.90
CA GLU A 117 -3.64 13.80 13.50
C GLU A 117 -2.84 13.11 12.39
N ILE A 118 -2.51 11.84 12.58
CA ILE A 118 -1.76 11.03 11.62
C ILE A 118 -2.74 10.28 10.73
N TYR A 119 -2.55 10.42 9.43
CA TYR A 119 -3.28 9.67 8.42
C TYR A 119 -2.41 8.51 7.92
N MET A 120 -2.76 7.28 8.29
CA MET A 120 -2.06 6.06 7.87
C MET A 120 -2.46 5.67 6.45
N HIS A 121 -1.72 6.18 5.49
CA HIS A 121 -1.95 5.96 4.08
C HIS A 121 -0.67 5.51 3.33
N PRO A 122 0.10 4.55 3.86
CA PRO A 122 1.20 3.97 3.11
C PRO A 122 0.63 3.13 1.96
N SER A 123 1.26 3.17 0.80
CA SER A 123 0.75 2.46 -0.38
C SER A 123 1.69 1.36 -0.85
N ILE A 124 1.12 0.26 -1.30
CA ILE A 124 1.89 -0.80 -1.97
C ILE A 124 2.17 -0.41 -3.43
N LYS A 125 3.41 -0.58 -3.85
CA LYS A 125 3.84 -0.40 -5.24
C LYS A 125 4.61 -1.63 -5.72
N GLN A 126 4.47 -1.93 -6.99
CA GLN A 126 5.27 -2.97 -7.65
C GLN A 126 6.57 -2.37 -8.14
N LEU A 127 7.69 -2.98 -7.72
CA LEU A 127 9.00 -2.64 -8.26
C LEU A 127 9.61 -3.87 -8.93
N LYS A 128 10.29 -3.65 -10.05
CA LYS A 128 11.10 -4.66 -10.75
C LYS A 128 12.57 -4.30 -10.66
N PHE A 129 13.41 -5.32 -10.45
CA PHE A 129 14.86 -5.11 -10.44
C PHE A 129 15.38 -5.18 -11.86
N GLU A 130 15.92 -4.05 -12.35
CA GLU A 130 16.48 -3.93 -13.69
C GLU A 130 17.85 -3.28 -13.61
N GLY A 131 18.87 -3.92 -14.20
CA GLY A 131 20.24 -3.46 -14.08
C GLY A 131 20.76 -3.59 -12.65
N ASN A 132 20.90 -2.47 -11.93
CA ASN A 132 21.38 -2.42 -10.54
C ASN A 132 20.40 -1.71 -9.60
N ALA A 133 19.16 -1.56 -10.01
CA ALA A 133 18.17 -0.78 -9.27
C ALA A 133 16.74 -1.33 -9.39
N TRP A 134 15.91 -0.98 -8.41
CA TRP A 134 14.48 -1.20 -8.43
C TRP A 134 13.79 -0.05 -9.16
N ASN A 135 12.97 -0.39 -10.14
CA ASN A 135 12.18 0.55 -10.93
C ASN A 135 10.69 0.23 -10.75
N TYR A 136 9.83 1.23 -10.89
CA TYR A 136 8.40 0.94 -10.97
C TYR A 136 8.15 -0.05 -12.11
N ALA A 137 7.41 -1.10 -11.80
CA ALA A 137 6.87 -1.96 -12.85
C ALA A 137 6.04 -1.06 -13.79
N LYS A 138 6.23 -1.22 -15.11
CA LYS A 138 5.39 -0.54 -16.07
C LYS A 138 3.97 -1.05 -15.87
N GLU A 139 3.05 -0.15 -15.57
CA GLU A 139 1.64 -0.47 -15.58
C GLU A 139 1.23 -0.67 -17.05
N GLU A 140 0.95 -1.90 -17.39
CA GLU A 140 0.29 -2.22 -18.66
C GLU A 140 -1.21 -2.01 -18.42
N GLY A 141 -1.74 -0.90 -18.92
CA GLY A 141 -3.14 -0.52 -18.92
C GLY A 141 -3.85 -0.52 -17.55
N MET A 142 -4.62 0.51 -17.27
CA MET A 142 -5.48 0.53 -16.08
C MET A 142 -6.77 -0.24 -16.38
N ASP A 143 -6.90 -1.43 -15.81
CA ASP A 143 -8.21 -2.07 -15.70
C ASP A 143 -8.99 -1.43 -14.55
N ALA A 144 -10.17 -0.90 -14.84
CA ALA A 144 -11.09 -0.37 -13.84
C ALA A 144 -11.63 -1.48 -12.89
N THR A 145 -11.38 -2.74 -13.20
CA THR A 145 -11.78 -3.91 -12.40
C THR A 145 -10.67 -4.46 -11.53
N ARG A 146 -9.49 -3.90 -11.58
CA ARG A 146 -8.31 -4.39 -10.84
C ARG A 146 -8.53 -4.31 -9.33
N ILE A 147 -8.38 -5.43 -8.65
CA ILE A 147 -8.53 -5.53 -7.19
C ILE A 147 -7.35 -4.87 -6.47
N MET A 148 -6.12 -5.16 -6.91
CA MET A 148 -4.92 -4.58 -6.31
C MET A 148 -4.80 -3.09 -6.65
N THR A 149 -5.34 -2.22 -5.80
CA THR A 149 -5.22 -0.76 -5.92
C THR A 149 -3.90 -0.23 -5.36
N GLY A 150 -3.31 -0.95 -4.42
CA GLY A 150 -2.16 -0.53 -3.63
C GLY A 150 -2.50 0.42 -2.48
N GLU A 151 -3.77 0.75 -2.31
CA GLU A 151 -4.27 1.54 -1.18
C GLU A 151 -4.55 0.64 0.03
N VAL A 152 -4.68 1.25 1.22
CA VAL A 152 -4.98 0.52 2.46
C VAL A 152 -6.43 0.05 2.44
N ASP A 153 -6.63 -1.27 2.41
CA ASP A 153 -7.94 -1.91 2.42
C ASP A 153 -8.43 -2.25 3.85
N TYR A 154 -7.52 -2.37 4.80
CA TYR A 154 -7.79 -2.68 6.21
C TYR A 154 -6.92 -1.83 7.11
N LEU A 155 -7.49 -1.24 8.17
CA LEU A 155 -6.76 -0.43 9.14
C LEU A 155 -7.31 -0.66 10.55
N GLU A 156 -6.42 -1.00 11.51
CA GLU A 156 -6.77 -1.16 12.91
C GLU A 156 -5.70 -0.56 13.83
N PRO A 157 -6.02 0.43 14.67
CA PRO A 157 -7.30 1.16 14.72
C PRO A 157 -7.47 2.09 13.53
N HIS A 158 -8.72 2.39 13.17
CA HIS A 158 -9.07 3.42 12.18
C HIS A 158 -9.83 4.57 12.85
N GLY A 159 -9.96 5.69 12.14
CA GLY A 159 -10.60 6.88 12.66
C GLY A 159 -12.12 6.74 12.79
N ASP A 160 -12.65 7.18 13.91
CA ASP A 160 -14.10 7.24 14.16
C ASP A 160 -14.75 8.37 13.38
N GLY A 161 -15.47 8.04 12.31
CA GLY A 161 -16.40 8.95 11.61
C GLY A 161 -15.81 10.16 10.90
N LYS A 162 -14.49 10.42 11.00
CA LYS A 162 -13.82 11.53 10.33
C LYS A 162 -13.10 11.12 9.05
N SER A 163 -12.29 10.09 9.14
CA SER A 163 -11.54 9.52 8.04
C SER A 163 -11.08 8.11 8.42
N PHE A 164 -11.29 7.18 7.53
CA PHE A 164 -10.82 5.79 7.70
C PHE A 164 -9.34 5.71 8.06
N TYR A 165 -8.50 6.55 7.46
CA TYR A 165 -7.05 6.53 7.64
C TYR A 165 -6.54 7.25 8.90
N ASN A 166 -7.38 7.95 9.65
CA ASN A 166 -6.97 8.75 10.80
C ASN A 166 -6.77 7.87 12.04
N ILE A 167 -5.53 7.80 12.55
CA ILE A 167 -5.18 7.09 13.79
C ILE A 167 -5.02 8.03 14.99
N GLY A 168 -5.34 9.31 14.84
CA GLY A 168 -5.24 10.33 15.88
C GLY A 168 -3.82 10.86 16.09
N SER A 169 -3.67 11.67 17.15
CA SER A 169 -2.39 12.26 17.56
C SER A 169 -1.62 11.33 18.47
N ILE A 170 -0.29 11.34 18.38
CA ILE A 170 0.61 10.54 19.21
C ILE A 170 1.46 11.47 20.08
N THR A 171 1.44 11.29 21.41
CA THR A 171 2.23 12.08 22.33
C THR A 171 3.73 11.72 22.28
N PRO A 172 4.64 12.61 22.72
CA PRO A 172 6.08 12.34 22.71
C PRO A 172 6.43 11.03 23.40
N GLY A 173 7.21 10.19 22.73
CA GLY A 173 7.65 8.89 23.24
C GLY A 173 6.60 7.77 23.19
N GLN A 174 5.33 8.09 22.92
CA GLN A 174 4.26 7.09 22.78
C GLN A 174 4.47 6.27 21.51
N THR A 175 4.18 4.96 21.62
CA THR A 175 4.11 4.02 20.49
C THR A 175 2.67 3.53 20.35
N VAL A 176 2.18 3.54 19.13
CA VAL A 176 0.85 3.02 18.75
C VAL A 176 1.07 1.82 17.82
N LYS A 177 0.40 0.72 18.12
CA LYS A 177 0.33 -0.43 17.20
C LYS A 177 -0.76 -0.15 16.16
N VAL A 178 -0.41 -0.31 14.90
CA VAL A 178 -1.31 -0.12 13.77
C VAL A 178 -1.19 -1.31 12.84
N ASN A 179 -2.29 -1.97 12.57
CA ASN A 179 -2.32 -3.09 11.62
C ASN A 179 -2.89 -2.59 10.29
N LEU A 180 -2.24 -2.96 9.21
CA LEU A 180 -2.63 -2.59 7.85
C LEU A 180 -2.92 -3.84 7.03
N GLY A 181 -3.82 -3.74 6.06
CA GLY A 181 -4.07 -4.83 5.13
C GLY A 181 -4.31 -4.33 3.72
N TYR A 182 -3.97 -5.18 2.76
CA TYR A 182 -4.06 -4.89 1.33
C TYR A 182 -4.54 -6.11 0.57
N PHE A 183 -5.43 -5.91 -0.41
CA PHE A 183 -5.73 -6.97 -1.38
C PHE A 183 -4.70 -6.92 -2.50
N VAL A 184 -4.04 -8.06 -2.72
CA VAL A 184 -2.91 -8.18 -3.64
C VAL A 184 -3.13 -9.39 -4.56
N ASP A 185 -2.82 -9.22 -5.83
CA ASP A 185 -2.79 -10.34 -6.77
C ASP A 185 -1.63 -11.28 -6.42
N GLU A 186 -1.89 -12.59 -6.32
CA GLU A 186 -0.90 -13.58 -5.90
C GLU A 186 0.38 -13.54 -6.76
N ASP A 187 0.22 -13.32 -8.07
CA ASP A 187 1.34 -13.24 -9.01
C ASP A 187 2.19 -11.96 -8.89
N LYS A 188 1.89 -11.10 -7.90
CA LYS A 188 2.61 -9.84 -7.62
C LYS A 188 3.32 -9.84 -6.26
N LEU A 189 3.14 -10.87 -5.44
CA LEU A 189 3.69 -10.95 -4.08
C LEU A 189 5.22 -10.81 -4.03
N ASP A 190 5.92 -11.26 -5.07
CA ASP A 190 7.38 -11.18 -5.20
C ASP A 190 7.91 -9.81 -5.65
N SER A 191 7.03 -8.86 -5.93
CA SER A 191 7.37 -7.55 -6.49
C SER A 191 6.83 -6.36 -5.69
N ILE A 192 6.18 -6.61 -4.54
CA ILE A 192 5.55 -5.58 -3.73
C ILE A 192 6.50 -4.92 -2.73
N PHE A 193 6.44 -3.59 -2.68
CA PHE A 193 7.14 -2.75 -1.72
C PHE A 193 6.16 -1.77 -1.11
N LEU A 194 6.34 -1.46 0.16
CA LEU A 194 5.57 -0.43 0.83
C LEU A 194 6.27 0.93 0.68
N ASP A 195 5.57 1.91 0.12
CA ASP A 195 5.94 3.32 0.17
C ASP A 195 5.47 3.88 1.52
N ALA A 196 6.40 3.96 2.46
CA ALA A 196 6.09 4.35 3.82
C ALA A 196 5.82 5.86 3.90
N PHE A 197 4.59 6.23 4.24
CA PHE A 197 4.17 7.60 4.52
C PHE A 197 4.58 8.64 3.48
N HIS A 198 3.93 8.62 2.35
CA HIS A 198 4.03 9.70 1.41
C HIS A 198 2.85 10.67 1.55
N TYR A 199 2.83 11.49 2.61
CA TYR A 199 1.92 12.61 2.69
C TYR A 199 2.67 13.92 2.46
N ARG A 200 2.57 14.48 1.27
CA ARG A 200 2.76 15.91 1.04
C ARG A 200 1.38 16.55 0.88
N GLY A 201 0.94 17.23 1.92
CA GLY A 201 -0.10 18.24 1.79
C GLY A 201 0.36 19.27 0.77
N ASN A 202 -0.51 19.58 -0.19
CA ASN A 202 -0.37 20.45 -1.35
C ASN A 202 0.14 19.75 -2.61
N GLY A 203 -0.77 19.12 -3.32
CA GLY A 203 -0.95 18.96 -4.77
C GLY A 203 0.23 19.03 -5.75
N GLY A 204 1.47 18.92 -5.30
CA GLY A 204 2.64 18.98 -6.14
C GLY A 204 3.01 17.59 -6.66
N THR A 205 2.86 17.40 -7.96
CA THR A 205 3.37 16.26 -8.73
C THR A 205 4.90 16.16 -8.72
N GLU A 206 5.61 16.98 -7.95
CA GLU A 206 7.03 17.25 -8.12
C GLU A 206 7.97 16.18 -7.56
N ASN A 207 7.51 15.18 -6.80
CA ASN A 207 8.41 14.18 -6.27
C ASN A 207 7.83 12.75 -6.30
N MET A 208 7.43 12.31 -7.47
CA MET A 208 7.18 10.89 -7.74
C MET A 208 8.49 10.06 -7.86
N ASN A 209 9.62 10.64 -7.49
CA ASN A 209 10.91 10.00 -7.60
C ASN A 209 11.13 9.01 -6.46
N ALA A 210 11.43 7.76 -6.79
CA ALA A 210 11.76 6.72 -5.83
C ALA A 210 12.87 7.13 -4.83
N GLU A 211 13.77 8.04 -5.22
CA GLU A 211 14.85 8.56 -4.35
C GLU A 211 14.38 9.41 -3.17
N TYR A 212 13.19 9.98 -3.23
CA TYR A 212 12.67 10.83 -2.16
C TYR A 212 11.68 10.13 -1.23
N ARG A 213 11.45 8.82 -1.46
CA ARG A 213 10.52 8.00 -0.69
C ARG A 213 11.27 7.01 0.20
N TRP A 214 10.64 6.63 1.30
CA TRP A 214 11.08 5.54 2.14
C TRP A 214 10.40 4.27 1.67
N TRP A 215 11.18 3.28 1.27
CA TRP A 215 10.70 2.02 0.75
C TRP A 215 10.95 0.90 1.75
N ILE A 216 9.97 0.04 1.94
CA ILE A 216 10.13 -1.15 2.76
C ILE A 216 9.86 -2.36 1.87
N ASP A 217 10.82 -3.28 1.83
CA ASP A 217 10.70 -4.54 1.12
C ASP A 217 9.78 -5.47 1.91
N ILE A 218 8.59 -5.74 1.36
CA ILE A 218 7.56 -6.60 1.95
C ILE A 218 7.22 -7.80 1.07
N ARG A 219 8.08 -8.13 0.11
CA ARG A 219 7.90 -9.27 -0.80
C ARG A 219 7.77 -10.59 -0.06
N GLN A 220 6.95 -11.50 -0.62
CA GLN A 220 6.68 -12.83 -0.08
C GLN A 220 6.98 -13.93 -1.10
#